data_a3bb1c9e3d075d867c03d46d7b63d8bd
#
_entry.id   a3bb1c9e3d075d867c03d46d7b63d8bd
#
_cell.length_a   1.000
_cell.length_b   1.000
_cell.length_c   1.000
_cell.angle_alpha   90.00
_cell.angle_beta   90.00
_cell.angle_gamma   90.00
#
_symmetry.space_group_name_H-M   'P 1'
#
loop_
_entity.id
_entity.type
_entity.pdbx_description
1 polymer ?
#
loop_
_entity_poly.entity_id
_entity_poly.type
_entity_poly.pdbx_seq_one_letter_code
_entity_poly.pdbx_strand_id
1 'polypeptide(L)'
;MLNYNSENAQSSITKFEHMLKTNHVYFFDAQEFENIIVHYLGFGDNQLAKKALKMGLAQHPSNIELMMLQSEIFILDEKFENAIELLNYIQKLAPLEEEIALQKATIA
;
A
#
# COMPACT_ATOMS: atom_id res chain seq x y z
N MET A 1 16.03 16.57 -6.20
CA MET A 1 15.03 16.07 -5.23
C MET A 1 14.12 15.04 -5.86
N LEU A 2 13.40 15.41 -6.91
CA LEU A 2 12.51 14.47 -7.59
C LEU A 2 13.25 13.27 -8.15
N ASN A 3 14.42 13.49 -8.75
CA ASN A 3 15.24 12.42 -9.31
C ASN A 3 15.70 11.44 -8.25
N TYR A 4 16.04 11.95 -7.07
CA TYR A 4 16.46 11.11 -5.96
C TYR A 4 15.35 10.14 -5.57
N ASN A 5 14.12 10.65 -5.40
CA ASN A 5 12.98 9.82 -5.02
C ASN A 5 12.63 8.81 -6.12
N SER A 6 12.72 9.24 -7.38
CA SER A 6 12.46 8.37 -8.52
C SER A 6 13.45 7.23 -8.61
N GLU A 7 14.74 7.51 -8.35
CA GLU A 7 15.78 6.50 -8.36
C GLU A 7 15.58 5.49 -7.23
N ASN A 8 15.20 5.95 -6.03
CA ASN A 8 14.94 5.08 -4.90
C ASN A 8 13.72 4.20 -5.16
N ALA A 9 12.65 4.77 -5.71
CA ALA A 9 11.46 4.02 -6.05
C ALA A 9 11.77 2.96 -7.09
N GLN A 10 12.54 3.30 -8.14
CA GLN A 10 12.90 2.34 -9.17
C GLN A 10 13.77 1.22 -8.62
N SER A 11 14.68 1.53 -7.71
CA SER A 11 15.52 0.52 -7.07
C SER A 11 14.69 -0.47 -6.25
N SER A 12 13.69 0.03 -5.52
CA SER A 12 12.79 -0.83 -4.73
C SER A 12 11.98 -1.74 -5.62
N ILE A 13 11.47 -1.22 -6.73
CA ILE A 13 10.69 -2.01 -7.68
C ILE A 13 11.56 -3.11 -8.28
N THR A 14 12.78 -2.79 -8.68
CA THR A 14 13.70 -3.77 -9.25
C THR A 14 14.00 -4.89 -8.25
N LYS A 15 14.23 -4.54 -7.00
CA LYS A 15 14.46 -5.53 -5.94
C LYS A 15 13.23 -6.40 -5.71
N PHE A 16 12.05 -5.79 -5.71
CA PHE A 16 10.81 -6.53 -5.54
C PHE A 16 10.60 -7.54 -6.67
N GLU A 17 10.84 -7.13 -7.91
CA GLU A 17 10.72 -8.02 -9.06
C GLU A 17 11.73 -9.16 -9.00
N HIS A 18 12.93 -8.87 -8.55
CA HIS A 18 13.95 -9.91 -8.34
C HIS A 18 13.50 -10.91 -7.27
N MET A 19 12.90 -10.43 -6.19
CA MET A 19 12.38 -11.28 -5.14
C MET A 19 11.29 -12.21 -5.65
N LEU A 20 10.42 -11.73 -6.55
CA LEU A 20 9.36 -12.53 -7.14
C LEU A 20 9.90 -13.65 -8.04
N LYS A 21 11.05 -13.43 -8.67
CA LYS A 21 11.66 -14.40 -9.59
C LYS A 21 12.55 -15.43 -8.88
N THR A 22 12.93 -15.14 -7.65
CA THR A 22 13.83 -16.00 -6.88
C THR A 22 13.13 -16.34 -5.56
N ASN A 23 13.74 -17.21 -4.77
CA ASN A 23 13.20 -17.53 -3.45
C ASN A 23 13.83 -16.68 -2.35
N HIS A 24 14.50 -15.59 -2.71
CA HIS A 24 15.05 -14.67 -1.73
C HIS A 24 13.96 -13.77 -1.18
N VAL A 25 13.95 -13.58 0.14
CA VAL A 25 13.04 -12.67 0.81
C VAL A 25 13.83 -11.44 1.20
N TYR A 26 13.44 -10.29 0.66
CA TYR A 26 14.05 -9.02 1.01
C TYR A 26 13.17 -8.28 1.98
N PHE A 27 13.81 -7.54 2.89
CA PHE A 27 13.11 -6.60 3.74
C PHE A 27 13.15 -5.22 3.08
N PHE A 28 12.01 -4.57 3.06
CA PHE A 28 11.89 -3.20 2.59
C PHE A 28 11.35 -2.37 3.74
N ASP A 29 11.68 -1.08 3.79
CA ASP A 29 11.00 -0.22 4.74
C ASP A 29 9.58 0.07 4.25
N ALA A 30 8.76 0.68 5.11
CA ALA A 30 7.36 0.92 4.77
C ALA A 30 7.21 1.85 3.58
N GLN A 31 8.08 2.86 3.46
CA GLN A 31 8.05 3.79 2.33
C GLN A 31 8.37 3.07 1.02
N GLU A 32 9.29 2.12 1.04
CA GLU A 32 9.62 1.34 -0.15
C GLU A 32 8.43 0.51 -0.61
N PHE A 33 7.72 -0.14 0.31
CA PHE A 33 6.50 -0.87 -0.03
C PHE A 33 5.44 0.06 -0.62
N GLU A 34 5.28 1.23 -0.03
CA GLU A 34 4.34 2.22 -0.52
C GLU A 34 4.65 2.58 -1.97
N ASN A 35 5.92 2.84 -2.28
CA ASN A 35 6.36 3.15 -3.64
C ASN A 35 6.08 2.01 -4.60
N ILE A 36 6.34 0.78 -4.19
CA ILE A 36 6.10 -0.41 -5.00
C ILE A 36 4.60 -0.56 -5.31
N ILE A 37 3.78 -0.44 -4.29
CA ILE A 37 2.32 -0.59 -4.43
C ILE A 37 1.76 0.48 -5.36
N VAL A 38 2.12 1.73 -5.13
CA VAL A 38 1.64 2.86 -5.94
C VAL A 38 2.09 2.70 -7.40
N HIS A 39 3.31 2.20 -7.61
CA HIS A 39 3.80 1.94 -8.96
C HIS A 39 2.88 0.96 -9.70
N TYR A 40 2.57 -0.17 -9.09
CA TYR A 40 1.74 -1.17 -9.75
C TYR A 40 0.29 -0.72 -9.89
N LEU A 41 -0.25 0.01 -8.92
CA LEU A 41 -1.59 0.59 -9.07
C LEU A 41 -1.63 1.56 -10.24
N GLY A 42 -0.59 2.36 -10.41
CA GLY A 42 -0.50 3.32 -11.51
C GLY A 42 -0.47 2.68 -12.89
N PHE A 43 0.05 1.46 -12.97
CA PHE A 43 0.05 0.70 -14.22
C PHE A 43 -1.16 -0.23 -14.37
N GLY A 44 -2.08 -0.20 -13.42
CA GLY A 44 -3.24 -1.07 -13.48
C GLY A 44 -2.95 -2.53 -13.14
N ASP A 45 -1.76 -2.82 -12.63
CA ASP A 45 -1.41 -4.18 -12.22
C ASP A 45 -1.82 -4.40 -10.77
N ASN A 46 -3.12 -4.59 -10.58
CA ASN A 46 -3.70 -4.71 -9.25
C ASN A 46 -3.26 -5.97 -8.53
N GLN A 47 -2.94 -7.04 -9.26
CA GLN A 47 -2.50 -8.28 -8.64
C GLN A 47 -1.13 -8.13 -7.99
N LEU A 48 -0.18 -7.48 -8.68
CA LEU A 48 1.13 -7.23 -8.09
C LEU A 48 1.05 -6.21 -6.96
N ALA A 49 0.18 -5.20 -7.10
CA ALA A 49 -0.04 -4.23 -6.03
C ALA A 49 -0.54 -4.93 -4.75
N LYS A 50 -1.50 -5.83 -4.88
CA LYS A 50 -2.03 -6.58 -3.74
C LYS A 50 -0.97 -7.49 -3.12
N LYS A 51 -0.16 -8.12 -3.96
CA LYS A 51 0.91 -8.98 -3.48
C LYS A 51 1.95 -8.18 -2.68
N ALA A 52 2.34 -7.03 -3.21
CA ALA A 52 3.28 -6.15 -2.51
C ALA A 52 2.69 -5.65 -1.19
N LEU A 53 1.40 -5.30 -1.19
CA LEU A 53 0.73 -4.84 0.03
C LEU A 53 0.68 -5.94 1.08
N LYS A 54 0.38 -7.16 0.68
CA LYS A 54 0.35 -8.28 1.61
C LYS A 54 1.72 -8.49 2.27
N MET A 55 2.79 -8.42 1.48
CA MET A 55 4.14 -8.51 2.01
C MET A 55 4.47 -7.33 2.91
N GLY A 56 4.06 -6.14 2.51
CA GLY A 56 4.30 -4.92 3.28
C GLY A 56 3.64 -4.98 4.65
N LEU A 57 2.40 -5.42 4.72
CA LEU A 57 1.68 -5.55 5.98
C LEU A 57 2.24 -6.69 6.84
N ALA A 58 2.84 -7.72 6.21
CA ALA A 58 3.51 -8.77 6.98
C ALA A 58 4.77 -8.25 7.66
N GLN A 59 5.52 -7.36 7.00
CA GLN A 59 6.73 -6.79 7.57
C GLN A 59 6.45 -5.57 8.47
N HIS A 60 5.39 -4.83 8.18
CA HIS A 60 5.02 -3.60 8.90
C HIS A 60 3.53 -3.63 9.25
N PRO A 61 3.11 -4.50 10.18
CA PRO A 61 1.68 -4.75 10.40
C PRO A 61 0.90 -3.58 10.99
N SER A 62 1.59 -2.62 11.59
CA SER A 62 0.92 -1.47 12.21
C SER A 62 1.14 -0.16 11.43
N ASN A 63 1.68 -0.24 10.23
CA ASN A 63 1.93 0.96 9.45
C ASN A 63 0.63 1.53 8.89
N ILE A 64 0.32 2.77 9.26
CA ILE A 64 -0.93 3.44 8.89
C ILE A 64 -1.03 3.65 7.38
N GLU A 65 0.05 4.07 6.74
CA GLU A 65 0.03 4.35 5.30
C GLU A 65 -0.26 3.08 4.49
N LEU A 66 0.30 1.95 4.90
CA LEU A 66 0.01 0.68 4.22
C LEU A 66 -1.42 0.23 4.46
N MET A 67 -1.94 0.45 5.66
CA MET A 67 -3.35 0.15 5.94
C MET A 67 -4.28 1.04 5.12
N MET A 68 -3.92 2.32 4.93
CA MET A 68 -4.70 3.21 4.08
C MET A 68 -4.70 2.73 2.63
N LEU A 69 -3.57 2.23 2.13
CA LEU A 69 -3.51 1.63 0.79
C LEU A 69 -4.40 0.40 0.70
N GLN A 70 -4.45 -0.41 1.77
CA GLN A 70 -5.34 -1.57 1.79
C GLN A 70 -6.81 -1.15 1.67
N SER A 71 -7.22 -0.12 2.38
CA SER A 71 -8.60 0.36 2.27
C SER A 71 -8.89 0.92 0.88
N GLU A 72 -7.92 1.60 0.27
CA GLU A 72 -8.04 2.10 -1.09
C GLU A 72 -8.25 0.95 -2.09
N ILE A 73 -7.50 -0.13 -1.94
CA ILE A 73 -7.65 -1.31 -2.79
C ILE A 73 -9.01 -1.99 -2.56
N PHE A 74 -9.48 -2.06 -1.32
CA PHE A 74 -10.83 -2.56 -1.06
C PHE A 74 -11.88 -1.74 -1.81
N ILE A 75 -11.72 -0.42 -1.83
CA ILE A 75 -12.65 0.47 -2.55
C ILE A 75 -12.59 0.20 -4.05
N LEU A 76 -11.38 0.05 -4.60
CA LEU A 76 -11.22 -0.27 -6.02
C LEU A 76 -11.88 -1.61 -6.38
N ASP A 77 -11.85 -2.57 -5.48
CA ASP A 77 -12.48 -3.88 -5.67
C ASP A 77 -13.96 -3.88 -5.28
N GLU A 78 -14.53 -2.74 -4.94
CA GLU A 78 -15.90 -2.57 -4.49
C GLU A 78 -16.23 -3.39 -3.24
N LYS A 79 -15.23 -3.65 -2.43
CA LYS A 79 -15.40 -4.29 -1.12
C LYS A 79 -15.59 -3.23 -0.06
N PHE A 80 -16.70 -2.52 -0.15
CA PHE A 80 -16.95 -1.33 0.66
C PHE A 80 -17.08 -1.62 2.15
N GLU A 81 -17.69 -2.73 2.52
CA GLU A 81 -17.80 -3.10 3.93
C GLU A 81 -16.43 -3.34 4.55
N ASN A 82 -15.56 -4.05 3.83
CA ASN A 82 -14.19 -4.28 4.28
C ASN A 82 -13.44 -2.95 4.43
N ALA A 83 -13.63 -2.04 3.49
CA ALA A 83 -12.98 -0.74 3.53
C ALA A 83 -13.45 0.06 4.76
N ILE A 84 -14.76 0.09 5.03
CA ILE A 84 -15.29 0.83 6.16
C ILE A 84 -14.79 0.25 7.49
N GLU A 85 -14.79 -1.06 7.64
CA GLU A 85 -14.29 -1.70 8.86
C GLU A 85 -12.82 -1.33 9.09
N LEU A 86 -12.01 -1.38 8.04
CA LEU A 86 -10.60 -1.03 8.14
C LEU A 86 -10.42 0.45 8.45
N LEU A 87 -11.16 1.33 7.80
CA LEU A 87 -11.09 2.77 8.06
C LEU A 87 -11.48 3.10 9.50
N ASN A 88 -12.50 2.43 10.04
CA ASN A 88 -12.88 2.62 11.42
C ASN A 88 -11.78 2.17 12.38
N TYR A 89 -11.10 1.08 12.05
CA TYR A 89 -9.97 0.60 12.83
C TYR A 89 -8.81 1.61 12.79
N ILE A 90 -8.47 2.09 11.60
CA ILE A 90 -7.40 3.07 11.42
C ILE A 90 -7.72 4.35 12.19
N GLN A 91 -8.98 4.77 12.20
CA GLN A 91 -9.39 5.98 12.89
C GLN A 91 -9.13 5.91 14.40
N LYS A 92 -9.22 4.72 14.98
CA LYS A 92 -8.88 4.52 16.39
C LYS A 92 -7.40 4.67 16.64
N LEU A 93 -6.56 4.27 15.66
CA LEU A 93 -5.11 4.34 15.78
C LEU A 93 -4.58 5.72 15.42
N ALA A 94 -5.22 6.41 14.49
CA ALA A 94 -4.75 7.67 13.94
C ALA A 94 -5.95 8.61 13.73
N PRO A 95 -6.54 9.15 14.81
CA PRO A 95 -7.78 9.94 14.68
C PRO A 95 -7.64 11.23 13.90
N LEU A 96 -6.42 11.73 13.71
CA LEU A 96 -6.18 12.95 12.95
C LEU A 96 -5.85 12.70 11.47
N GLU A 97 -5.95 11.45 11.02
CA GLU A 97 -5.67 11.12 9.61
C GLU A 97 -6.81 11.61 8.72
N GLU A 98 -6.53 12.64 7.90
CA GLU A 98 -7.54 13.26 7.05
C GLU A 98 -8.01 12.37 5.91
N GLU A 99 -7.15 11.48 5.43
CA GLU A 99 -7.44 10.59 4.31
C GLU A 99 -8.64 9.67 4.61
N ILE A 100 -8.88 9.37 5.89
CA ILE A 100 -10.00 8.52 6.29
C ILE A 100 -11.33 9.13 5.85
N ALA A 101 -11.52 10.41 6.12
CA ALA A 101 -12.75 11.10 5.75
C ALA A 101 -12.93 11.13 4.25
N LEU A 102 -11.83 11.36 3.50
CA LEU A 102 -11.89 11.39 2.05
C LEU A 102 -12.27 10.03 1.47
N GLN A 103 -11.71 8.96 1.99
CA GLN A 103 -12.05 7.62 1.51
C GLN A 103 -13.48 7.22 1.86
N LYS A 104 -13.94 7.57 3.06
CA LYS A 104 -15.34 7.31 3.45
C LYS A 104 -16.31 8.06 2.57
N ALA A 105 -15.98 9.29 2.18
CA ALA A 105 -16.81 10.08 1.29
C ALA A 105 -16.92 9.42 -0.10
N THR A 106 -15.87 8.78 -0.55
CA THR A 106 -15.86 8.05 -1.82
C THR A 106 -16.82 6.87 -1.79
N ILE A 107 -16.94 6.19 -0.66
CA ILE A 107 -17.80 5.04 -0.50
C ILE A 107 -19.27 5.45 -0.41
N ALA A 108 -19.53 6.52 0.31
CA ALA A 108 -20.90 7.02 0.51
C ALA A 108 -21.51 7.50 -0.80
#